data_b80b816bb7497049acc03239bbd26418
#
_entry.id   b80b816bb7497049acc03239bbd26418
#
_cell.length_a   1.000
_cell.length_b   1.000
_cell.length_c   1.000
_cell.angle_alpha   90.00
_cell.angle_beta   90.00
_cell.angle_gamma   90.00
#
_symmetry.space_group_name_H-M   'P 1'
#
loop_
_entity.id
_entity.type
_entity.pdbx_description
1 polymer ?
#
loop_
_entity_poly.entity_id
_entity_poly.type
_entity_poly.pdbx_seq_one_letter_code
_entity_poly.pdbx_strand_id
1 'polypeptide(L)'
;MQEYFIHNILRLTTIKLFVLVLMLISCSGSTVNEQSQEPKEPSEIIPTNLTLTIDVVGSDNNQPNGDGKGVVNLTAKATNGVSYSFRFGTGDSKTSSGSAQYTYSEQGTNTYDIKVLAYSSTDNYISVDKKLTIYVKPPDSEQELLELLAGDSSKTWKINAAQDAHFSNGEASKKYSTYWEALAFSKSNSGFYDDEYIFNVNGTFMHKTNKDIFGKANYLTNDFGSTSQSANSDGEIEKYPLEDYQTTFVAKKDAGENKLEIYGKGFIGFYVGEHNYTIECYDADNIYLRSIDVEENVAWYVWLTSNTVSETPPIDQFTNLVWSDEFNENGALDSSKWVHEVGDSWFNNEVQSYTSRLDNSKVEDGKLKIIAKKESYNGNNYTSARIISNTKKDFTYGRIDIKAKIPGKKGTWPALWLLGSNFKSVVWPACGEIDILEASQSNNFRVQSTVHHPDNHGEGDSNITNDYTDITENFHVYSLVWTKQAMTFYVDNKPHHIVGNSCALPFNWDQFIILNVAMGGDMGGEIATDFVSDTMEIDYVRIYQ
;
A
#
# COMPACT_ATOMS: atom_id res chain seq x y z
N MET A 1 -19.77 -13.21 15.38
CA MET A 1 -18.53 -13.23 14.58
C MET A 1 -17.34 -13.95 15.24
N GLN A 2 -17.24 -13.98 16.57
CA GLN A 2 -16.15 -14.68 17.29
C GLN A 2 -16.29 -16.21 17.40
N GLU A 3 -17.45 -16.77 17.24
CA GLU A 3 -17.68 -18.23 17.41
C GLU A 3 -17.43 -19.09 16.14
N TYR A 4 -17.34 -18.47 14.95
CA TYR A 4 -17.13 -19.20 13.70
C TYR A 4 -15.65 -19.53 13.40
N PHE A 5 -14.73 -18.86 14.07
CA PHE A 5 -13.28 -19.06 13.81
C PHE A 5 -12.69 -20.27 14.52
N ILE A 6 -13.32 -20.78 15.57
CA ILE A 6 -12.79 -21.87 16.40
C ILE A 6 -13.12 -23.27 15.85
N HIS A 7 -14.14 -23.39 14.99
CA HIS A 7 -14.61 -24.71 14.54
C HIS A 7 -13.83 -25.33 13.37
N ASN A 8 -13.06 -24.54 12.61
CA ASN A 8 -12.33 -25.04 11.45
C ASN A 8 -10.85 -25.41 11.70
N ILE A 9 -10.32 -25.13 12.88
CA ILE A 9 -8.92 -25.49 13.24
C ILE A 9 -8.79 -26.93 13.77
N LEU A 10 -9.89 -27.56 14.14
CA LEU A 10 -9.88 -28.89 14.79
C LEU A 10 -10.17 -30.08 13.87
N ARG A 11 -10.27 -29.88 12.54
CA ARG A 11 -10.54 -30.99 11.60
C ARG A 11 -9.37 -31.46 10.74
N LEU A 12 -8.17 -30.97 10.96
CA LEU A 12 -6.99 -31.29 10.13
C LEU A 12 -5.97 -32.25 10.75
N THR A 13 -6.30 -32.97 11.82
CA THR A 13 -5.35 -33.88 12.48
C THR A 13 -5.76 -35.36 12.55
N THR A 14 -6.65 -35.82 11.70
CA THR A 14 -6.92 -37.27 11.63
C THR A 14 -7.27 -37.66 10.20
N ILE A 15 -6.29 -37.96 9.36
CA ILE A 15 -6.30 -38.98 8.28
C ILE A 15 -4.87 -39.03 7.70
N LYS A 16 -4.03 -39.82 8.32
CA LYS A 16 -2.86 -40.48 7.70
C LYS A 16 -2.67 -41.79 8.40
N LEU A 17 -3.31 -42.83 7.91
CA LEU A 17 -2.81 -44.20 7.97
C LEU A 17 -3.81 -45.12 7.26
N PHE A 18 -3.35 -45.82 6.28
CA PHE A 18 -3.84 -47.01 5.58
C PHE A 18 -3.80 -46.80 4.07
N VAL A 19 -2.85 -47.40 3.40
CA VAL A 19 -2.91 -48.59 2.58
C VAL A 19 -1.57 -48.77 1.88
N LEU A 20 -0.81 -49.70 2.35
CA LEU A 20 0.32 -50.30 1.63
C LEU A 20 0.08 -51.82 1.64
N VAL A 21 -0.38 -52.41 0.53
CA VAL A 21 -0.18 -53.85 0.26
C VAL A 21 -0.43 -54.17 -1.23
N LEU A 22 0.61 -54.64 -1.89
CA LEU A 22 0.77 -55.64 -2.96
C LEU A 22 -0.06 -55.51 -4.28
N MET A 23 0.67 -55.55 -5.39
CA MET A 23 0.76 -56.78 -6.22
C MET A 23 1.94 -56.73 -7.18
N LEU A 24 2.85 -57.69 -6.98
CA LEU A 24 3.79 -58.20 -7.99
C LEU A 24 3.07 -59.24 -8.85
N ILE A 25 3.11 -59.15 -10.17
CA ILE A 25 3.15 -60.32 -11.05
C ILE A 25 3.97 -59.98 -12.31
N SER A 26 4.90 -60.83 -12.58
CA SER A 26 5.86 -60.98 -13.68
C SER A 26 5.19 -61.37 -14.99
N CYS A 27 5.74 -60.92 -16.14
CA CYS A 27 6.24 -61.85 -17.19
C CYS A 27 7.02 -61.13 -18.31
N SER A 28 8.17 -61.62 -18.50
CA SER A 28 9.16 -61.68 -19.58
C SER A 28 8.75 -61.37 -21.01
N GLY A 29 9.68 -60.74 -21.72
CA GLY A 29 9.73 -60.65 -23.19
C GLY A 29 10.79 -59.68 -23.68
N SER A 30 11.84 -60.22 -24.23
CA SER A 30 13.17 -59.71 -24.58
C SER A 30 13.25 -58.66 -25.71
N THR A 31 14.29 -57.80 -25.52
CA THR A 31 15.20 -57.17 -26.52
C THR A 31 14.63 -56.09 -27.43
N VAL A 32 15.14 -54.87 -27.32
CA VAL A 32 16.27 -54.26 -28.10
C VAL A 32 16.67 -52.94 -27.46
N ASN A 33 17.97 -52.73 -27.25
CA ASN A 33 18.60 -51.48 -26.82
C ASN A 33 18.44 -50.36 -27.85
N GLU A 34 17.87 -49.27 -27.47
CA GLU A 34 18.29 -47.92 -27.87
C GLU A 34 18.20 -47.02 -26.63
N GLN A 35 19.36 -46.70 -26.08
CA GLN A 35 19.50 -45.66 -25.07
C GLN A 35 19.29 -44.28 -25.73
N SER A 36 18.08 -43.79 -25.74
CA SER A 36 17.88 -42.34 -25.76
C SER A 36 18.16 -41.83 -24.35
N GLN A 37 19.29 -41.18 -24.15
CA GLN A 37 19.51 -40.37 -22.95
C GLN A 37 18.48 -39.26 -22.97
N GLU A 38 17.47 -39.35 -22.11
CA GLU A 38 16.66 -38.18 -21.73
C GLU A 38 17.61 -37.08 -21.25
N PRO A 39 17.39 -35.80 -21.62
CA PRO A 39 18.15 -34.70 -21.07
C PRO A 39 17.89 -34.71 -19.56
N LYS A 40 18.94 -34.88 -18.78
CA LYS A 40 18.92 -34.79 -17.32
C LYS A 40 18.43 -33.37 -16.99
N GLU A 41 17.22 -33.25 -16.47
CA GLU A 41 16.75 -31.97 -15.93
C GLU A 41 17.82 -31.42 -14.96
N PRO A 42 18.12 -30.13 -15.03
CA PRO A 42 19.07 -29.53 -14.09
C PRO A 42 18.59 -29.81 -12.67
N SER A 43 19.43 -30.44 -11.87
CA SER A 43 19.09 -30.76 -10.48
C SER A 43 18.69 -29.48 -9.75
N GLU A 44 17.45 -29.45 -9.25
CA GLU A 44 16.96 -28.32 -8.45
C GLU A 44 17.93 -28.08 -7.27
N ILE A 45 18.48 -26.86 -7.22
CA ILE A 45 19.31 -26.43 -6.09
C ILE A 45 18.40 -25.71 -5.12
N ILE A 46 18.17 -26.31 -3.95
CA ILE A 46 17.37 -25.71 -2.87
C ILE A 46 18.34 -25.21 -1.79
N PRO A 47 18.21 -23.96 -1.33
CA PRO A 47 18.99 -23.50 -0.19
C PRO A 47 18.64 -24.30 1.06
N THR A 48 19.62 -24.48 1.96
CA THR A 48 19.42 -25.20 3.24
C THR A 48 20.12 -24.47 4.38
N ASN A 49 19.77 -24.82 5.62
CA ASN A 49 20.41 -24.27 6.82
C ASN A 49 20.41 -22.75 6.91
N LEU A 50 19.27 -22.12 6.57
CA LEU A 50 19.13 -20.68 6.70
C LEU A 50 19.18 -20.26 8.17
N THR A 51 20.12 -19.39 8.48
CA THR A 51 20.26 -18.75 9.79
C THR A 51 20.04 -17.25 9.65
N LEU A 52 19.40 -16.64 10.65
CA LEU A 52 19.18 -15.20 10.75
C LEU A 52 19.69 -14.71 12.10
N THR A 53 20.65 -13.79 12.07
CA THR A 53 21.10 -13.01 13.23
C THR A 53 20.49 -11.64 13.16
N ILE A 54 19.90 -11.20 14.26
CA ILE A 54 19.31 -9.87 14.44
C ILE A 54 20.15 -9.17 15.51
N ASP A 55 20.70 -8.02 15.18
CA ASP A 55 21.47 -7.15 16.05
C ASP A 55 20.76 -5.80 16.14
N VAL A 56 20.10 -5.54 17.27
CA VAL A 56 19.46 -4.27 17.55
C VAL A 56 20.51 -3.31 18.07
N VAL A 57 20.76 -2.24 17.34
CA VAL A 57 21.82 -1.28 17.69
C VAL A 57 21.53 -0.63 19.05
N GLY A 58 22.56 -0.60 19.91
CA GLY A 58 22.44 -0.07 21.27
C GLY A 58 21.68 -0.97 22.24
N SER A 59 21.36 -2.24 21.88
CA SER A 59 20.76 -3.17 22.83
C SER A 59 21.77 -3.67 23.84
N ASP A 60 21.38 -3.71 25.10
CA ASP A 60 22.11 -4.29 26.22
C ASP A 60 21.16 -4.92 27.25
N ASN A 61 21.68 -5.36 28.40
CA ASN A 61 20.85 -5.96 29.46
C ASN A 61 19.82 -5.01 30.06
N ASN A 62 20.05 -3.70 29.99
CA ASN A 62 19.15 -2.67 30.53
C ASN A 62 18.21 -2.10 29.46
N GLN A 63 18.62 -2.17 28.19
CA GLN A 63 17.89 -1.69 27.02
C GLN A 63 17.80 -2.79 25.95
N PRO A 64 17.09 -3.90 26.22
CA PRO A 64 17.08 -5.07 25.33
C PRO A 64 16.50 -4.77 23.93
N ASN A 65 15.73 -3.70 23.79
CA ASN A 65 15.07 -3.30 22.55
C ASN A 65 15.79 -2.14 21.83
N GLY A 66 17.03 -1.81 22.22
CA GLY A 66 17.87 -0.80 21.59
C GLY A 66 17.88 0.58 22.26
N ASP A 67 18.71 1.48 21.73
CA ASP A 67 18.99 2.82 22.28
C ASP A 67 17.94 3.89 21.90
N GLY A 68 16.87 3.49 21.25
CA GLY A 68 15.80 4.39 20.80
C GLY A 68 15.99 4.95 19.38
N LYS A 69 17.09 4.66 18.70
CA LYS A 69 17.30 5.10 17.31
C LYS A 69 16.58 4.23 16.29
N GLY A 70 16.02 3.09 16.71
CA GLY A 70 15.27 2.20 15.83
C GLY A 70 16.12 1.41 14.83
N VAL A 71 17.45 1.40 14.97
CA VAL A 71 18.36 0.78 13.98
C VAL A 71 18.56 -0.71 14.27
N VAL A 72 18.39 -1.56 13.25
CA VAL A 72 18.68 -2.99 13.31
C VAL A 72 19.60 -3.43 12.18
N ASN A 73 20.55 -4.32 12.50
CA ASN A 73 21.36 -5.00 11.51
C ASN A 73 20.91 -6.46 11.42
N LEU A 74 20.60 -6.92 10.22
CA LEU A 74 20.22 -8.29 9.91
C LEU A 74 21.34 -8.96 9.14
N THR A 75 21.69 -10.18 9.53
CA THR A 75 22.66 -11.00 8.80
C THR A 75 22.07 -12.40 8.61
N ALA A 76 21.96 -12.82 7.35
CA ALA A 76 21.45 -14.12 6.96
C ALA A 76 22.51 -14.92 6.21
N LYS A 77 22.49 -16.25 6.42
CA LYS A 77 23.40 -17.18 5.75
C LYS A 77 22.67 -18.50 5.51
N ALA A 78 22.78 -19.02 4.30
CA ALA A 78 22.27 -20.34 3.92
C ALA A 78 23.26 -21.09 3.05
N THR A 79 23.27 -22.43 3.15
CA THR A 79 23.99 -23.29 2.21
C THR A 79 23.28 -23.20 0.85
N ASN A 80 24.01 -22.97 -0.23
CA ASN A 80 23.49 -22.73 -1.57
C ASN A 80 22.63 -21.46 -1.71
N GLY A 81 22.63 -20.57 -0.71
CA GLY A 81 22.01 -19.25 -0.83
C GLY A 81 22.94 -18.29 -1.57
N VAL A 82 22.46 -17.63 -2.63
CA VAL A 82 23.22 -16.67 -3.44
C VAL A 82 22.70 -15.23 -3.31
N SER A 83 21.44 -15.07 -2.97
CA SER A 83 20.82 -13.78 -2.66
C SER A 83 19.78 -13.90 -1.55
N TYR A 84 19.50 -12.77 -0.89
CA TYR A 84 18.61 -12.74 0.27
C TYR A 84 17.67 -11.56 0.18
N SER A 85 16.39 -11.80 0.43
CA SER A 85 15.39 -10.76 0.60
C SER A 85 15.05 -10.62 2.08
N PHE A 86 15.27 -9.42 2.62
CA PHE A 86 14.98 -9.06 4.00
C PHE A 86 13.69 -8.24 4.01
N ARG A 87 12.66 -8.72 4.69
CA ARG A 87 11.39 -8.02 4.91
C ARG A 87 11.33 -7.63 6.38
N PHE A 88 11.06 -6.34 6.64
CA PHE A 88 11.21 -5.76 7.97
C PHE A 88 9.90 -5.70 8.76
N GLY A 89 8.79 -6.19 8.20
CA GLY A 89 7.48 -6.13 8.84
C GLY A 89 6.85 -4.73 8.85
N THR A 90 7.41 -3.80 8.07
CA THR A 90 6.93 -2.43 7.85
C THR A 90 6.52 -2.20 6.41
N GLY A 91 6.62 -3.25 5.60
CA GLY A 91 6.47 -3.20 4.17
C GLY A 91 7.75 -2.97 3.40
N ASP A 92 8.74 -2.39 3.99
CA ASP A 92 10.05 -2.24 3.35
C ASP A 92 10.74 -3.59 3.18
N SER A 93 11.41 -3.76 2.06
CA SER A 93 12.25 -4.92 1.79
C SER A 93 13.58 -4.49 1.20
N LYS A 94 14.61 -5.31 1.42
CA LYS A 94 15.95 -5.08 0.88
C LYS A 94 16.54 -6.38 0.39
N THR A 95 17.05 -6.40 -0.85
CA THR A 95 17.77 -7.54 -1.39
C THR A 95 19.27 -7.30 -1.28
N SER A 96 20.00 -8.31 -0.81
CA SER A 96 21.46 -8.24 -0.67
C SER A 96 22.12 -9.61 -0.71
N SER A 97 23.46 -9.61 -0.64
CA SER A 97 24.26 -10.84 -0.58
C SER A 97 24.32 -11.51 0.81
N GLY A 98 23.56 -11.02 1.80
CA GLY A 98 23.48 -11.67 3.12
C GLY A 98 23.39 -10.71 4.31
N SER A 99 23.38 -9.40 4.13
CA SER A 99 23.19 -8.45 5.23
C SER A 99 22.34 -7.26 4.82
N ALA A 100 21.56 -6.73 5.74
CA ALA A 100 20.76 -5.54 5.58
C ALA A 100 20.73 -4.74 6.88
N GLN A 101 20.71 -3.42 6.77
CA GLN A 101 20.40 -2.52 7.87
C GLN A 101 19.06 -1.84 7.57
N TYR A 102 18.24 -1.69 8.61
CA TYR A 102 16.98 -1.00 8.55
C TYR A 102 16.80 -0.11 9.78
N THR A 103 16.07 0.99 9.61
CA THR A 103 15.72 1.91 10.70
C THR A 103 14.20 2.00 10.82
N TYR A 104 13.69 1.56 11.95
CA TYR A 104 12.28 1.72 12.32
C TYR A 104 12.03 3.14 12.80
N SER A 105 10.92 3.73 12.38
CA SER A 105 10.51 5.10 12.74
C SER A 105 9.25 5.18 13.59
N GLU A 106 8.51 4.08 13.76
CA GLU A 106 7.32 4.03 14.59
C GLU A 106 7.69 4.12 16.07
N GLN A 107 7.22 5.17 16.73
CA GLN A 107 7.58 5.50 18.12
C GLN A 107 7.05 4.50 19.13
N GLY A 108 7.79 4.35 20.23
CA GLY A 108 7.45 3.40 21.30
C GLY A 108 8.11 2.04 21.11
N THR A 109 7.61 1.04 21.85
CA THR A 109 8.10 -0.34 21.74
C THR A 109 7.16 -1.13 20.83
N ASN A 110 7.63 -1.43 19.63
CA ASN A 110 6.86 -2.11 18.61
C ASN A 110 7.46 -3.47 18.29
N THR A 111 6.62 -4.43 17.88
CA THR A 111 7.06 -5.77 17.50
C THR A 111 6.70 -6.03 16.06
N TYR A 112 7.71 -6.38 15.27
CA TYR A 112 7.62 -6.63 13.84
C TYR A 112 7.91 -8.10 13.52
N ASP A 113 7.22 -8.64 12.53
CA ASP A 113 7.47 -9.95 11.99
C ASP A 113 8.51 -9.85 10.86
N ILE A 114 9.77 -10.17 11.17
CA ILE A 114 10.86 -10.16 10.20
C ILE A 114 10.82 -11.47 9.42
N LYS A 115 10.82 -11.37 8.09
CA LYS A 115 10.97 -12.52 7.20
C LYS A 115 12.22 -12.37 6.34
N VAL A 116 13.02 -13.42 6.28
CA VAL A 116 14.17 -13.47 5.38
C VAL A 116 14.03 -14.68 4.46
N LEU A 117 14.15 -14.45 3.16
CA LEU A 117 14.18 -15.46 2.13
C LEU A 117 15.61 -15.58 1.60
N ALA A 118 16.12 -16.81 1.51
CA ALA A 118 17.41 -17.12 0.86
C ALA A 118 17.13 -17.83 -0.45
N TYR A 119 17.62 -17.29 -1.55
CA TYR A 119 17.44 -17.82 -2.91
C TYR A 119 18.68 -18.54 -3.39
N SER A 120 18.50 -19.64 -4.11
CA SER A 120 19.55 -20.33 -4.85
C SER A 120 19.78 -19.72 -6.23
N SER A 121 20.77 -20.26 -6.96
CA SER A 121 21.00 -19.88 -8.37
C SER A 121 19.91 -20.37 -9.35
N THR A 122 18.96 -21.15 -8.87
CA THR A 122 17.79 -21.64 -9.64
C THR A 122 16.48 -21.06 -9.11
N ASP A 123 16.55 -19.92 -8.43
CA ASP A 123 15.43 -19.16 -7.83
C ASP A 123 14.58 -19.92 -6.80
N ASN A 124 14.95 -21.15 -6.45
CA ASN A 124 14.36 -21.84 -5.32
C ASN A 124 14.76 -21.14 -4.02
N TYR A 125 13.86 -21.07 -3.06
CA TYR A 125 14.14 -20.39 -1.80
C TYR A 125 13.67 -21.17 -0.57
N ILE A 126 14.26 -20.81 0.57
CA ILE A 126 13.75 -21.13 1.90
C ILE A 126 13.59 -19.83 2.68
N SER A 127 12.72 -19.81 3.66
CA SER A 127 12.50 -18.63 4.51
C SER A 127 12.62 -18.92 5.99
N VAL A 128 12.93 -17.88 6.77
CA VAL A 128 12.85 -17.88 8.22
C VAL A 128 12.09 -16.64 8.67
N ASP A 129 11.17 -16.85 9.60
CA ASP A 129 10.41 -15.78 10.24
C ASP A 129 10.89 -15.60 11.69
N LYS A 130 11.05 -14.37 12.13
CA LYS A 130 11.37 -14.00 13.52
C LYS A 130 10.63 -12.76 13.95
N LYS A 131 10.23 -12.72 15.21
CA LYS A 131 9.75 -11.50 15.84
C LYS A 131 10.92 -10.64 16.30
N LEU A 132 10.86 -9.35 15.98
CA LEU A 132 11.77 -8.33 16.45
C LEU A 132 10.97 -7.35 17.30
N THR A 133 11.35 -7.17 18.55
CA THR A 133 10.85 -6.05 19.35
C THR A 133 11.92 -4.98 19.36
N ILE A 134 11.56 -3.76 18.96
CA ILE A 134 12.46 -2.61 18.90
C ILE A 134 11.82 -1.41 19.58
N TYR A 135 12.62 -0.63 20.26
CA TYR A 135 12.20 0.62 20.86
C TYR A 135 12.69 1.78 20.01
N VAL A 136 11.76 2.62 19.59
CA VAL A 136 12.04 3.92 18.97
C VAL A 136 11.62 5.00 19.96
N LYS A 137 12.60 5.78 20.37
CA LYS A 137 12.37 6.84 21.35
C LYS A 137 11.44 7.89 20.73
N PRO A 138 10.28 8.18 21.33
CA PRO A 138 9.52 9.36 20.91
C PRO A 138 10.38 10.60 21.13
N PRO A 139 10.24 11.67 20.35
CA PRO A 139 10.84 12.95 20.69
C PRO A 139 10.35 13.34 22.11
N ASP A 140 11.19 13.10 23.11
CA ASP A 140 10.84 13.34 24.52
C ASP A 140 11.05 14.78 24.92
N SER A 141 11.77 15.54 24.08
CA SER A 141 12.19 16.89 24.39
C SER A 141 11.89 17.84 23.22
N GLU A 142 11.72 19.10 23.55
CA GLU A 142 11.70 20.20 22.59
C GLU A 142 12.96 20.19 21.72
N GLN A 143 14.08 19.69 22.24
CA GLN A 143 15.37 19.59 21.53
C GLN A 143 15.30 18.62 20.35
N GLU A 144 14.65 17.48 20.48
CA GLU A 144 14.55 16.50 19.37
C GLU A 144 13.64 17.00 18.25
N LEU A 145 12.55 17.71 18.60
CA LEU A 145 11.72 18.39 17.60
C LEU A 145 12.48 19.54 16.91
N LEU A 146 13.31 20.25 17.66
CA LEU A 146 14.16 21.28 17.10
C LEU A 146 15.20 20.69 16.12
N GLU A 147 15.83 19.57 16.47
CA GLU A 147 16.76 18.86 15.59
C GLU A 147 16.08 18.33 14.31
N LEU A 148 14.84 17.81 14.43
CA LEU A 148 14.03 17.42 13.26
C LEU A 148 13.82 18.61 12.30
N LEU A 149 13.38 19.76 12.86
CA LEU A 149 13.01 20.94 12.09
C LEU A 149 14.20 21.71 11.53
N ALA A 150 15.27 21.87 12.33
CA ALA A 150 16.39 22.75 12.03
C ALA A 150 17.72 22.01 11.71
N GLY A 151 17.80 20.70 11.94
CA GLY A 151 19.07 19.96 11.82
C GLY A 151 20.15 20.50 12.77
N ASP A 152 21.41 20.46 12.33
CA ASP A 152 22.56 20.91 13.14
C ASP A 152 22.67 22.46 13.23
N SER A 153 22.09 23.20 12.30
CA SER A 153 22.16 24.67 12.27
C SER A 153 20.89 25.31 11.70
N SER A 154 20.52 24.95 10.48
CA SER A 154 19.31 25.36 9.82
C SER A 154 18.88 24.34 8.78
N LYS A 155 17.57 24.17 8.59
CA LYS A 155 16.99 23.26 7.60
C LYS A 155 15.86 23.95 6.85
N THR A 156 15.87 23.78 5.52
CA THR A 156 14.85 24.34 4.63
C THR A 156 13.85 23.27 4.26
N TRP A 157 12.61 23.60 4.42
CA TRP A 157 11.46 22.77 4.04
C TRP A 157 10.69 23.45 2.92
N LYS A 158 10.12 22.64 2.04
CA LYS A 158 9.28 23.05 0.91
C LYS A 158 8.03 22.18 0.88
N ILE A 159 6.98 22.69 0.23
CA ILE A 159 5.82 21.86 -0.10
C ILE A 159 6.25 20.70 -1.00
N ASN A 160 5.87 19.48 -0.66
CA ASN A 160 6.18 18.30 -1.47
C ASN A 160 5.24 18.19 -2.69
N ALA A 161 5.23 19.20 -3.54
CA ALA A 161 4.29 19.41 -4.63
C ALA A 161 4.24 18.27 -5.66
N ALA A 162 5.31 17.47 -5.75
CA ALA A 162 5.40 16.33 -6.66
C ALA A 162 4.67 15.08 -6.17
N GLN A 163 4.10 15.10 -4.98
CA GLN A 163 3.33 13.99 -4.44
C GLN A 163 1.83 14.30 -4.48
N ASP A 164 1.02 13.27 -4.73
CA ASP A 164 -0.42 13.37 -4.55
C ASP A 164 -0.74 13.51 -3.05
N ALA A 165 -1.85 14.16 -2.71
CA ALA A 165 -2.27 14.54 -1.36
C ALA A 165 -1.24 15.38 -0.57
N HIS A 166 -0.26 16.02 -1.26
CA HIS A 166 0.68 16.94 -0.63
C HIS A 166 -0.01 18.12 0.07
N PHE A 167 -1.20 18.46 -0.35
CA PHE A 167 -2.12 19.42 0.24
C PHE A 167 -3.52 18.84 0.24
N SER A 168 -4.21 18.92 1.38
CA SER A 168 -5.51 18.27 1.56
C SER A 168 -6.29 18.85 2.72
N ASN A 169 -7.56 18.49 2.85
CA ASN A 169 -8.36 18.89 4.00
C ASN A 169 -9.30 17.75 4.46
N GLY A 170 -9.91 17.96 5.62
CA GLY A 170 -10.79 16.95 6.21
C GLY A 170 -11.40 17.39 7.54
N GLU A 171 -12.00 16.43 8.23
CA GLU A 171 -12.56 16.64 9.56
C GLU A 171 -11.47 17.08 10.56
N ALA A 172 -11.75 18.10 11.35
CA ALA A 172 -10.82 18.63 12.36
C ALA A 172 -10.34 17.58 13.39
N SER A 173 -11.14 16.55 13.63
CA SER A 173 -10.85 15.47 14.58
C SER A 173 -9.92 14.39 14.04
N LYS A 174 -9.69 14.34 12.73
CA LYS A 174 -8.89 13.30 12.09
C LYS A 174 -7.42 13.68 11.98
N LYS A 175 -6.56 12.67 11.80
CA LYS A 175 -5.11 12.80 11.59
C LYS A 175 -4.71 12.57 10.14
N TYR A 176 -5.68 12.59 9.24
CA TYR A 176 -5.55 12.38 7.79
C TYR A 176 -6.71 13.09 7.10
N SER A 177 -6.56 13.35 5.80
CA SER A 177 -7.59 13.99 4.98
C SER A 177 -8.81 13.08 4.80
N THR A 178 -10.00 13.71 4.73
CA THR A 178 -11.28 13.00 4.59
C THR A 178 -12.24 13.68 3.62
N TYR A 179 -11.89 14.86 3.07
CA TYR A 179 -12.77 15.62 2.17
C TYR A 179 -12.19 15.81 0.77
N TRP A 180 -10.93 16.22 0.69
CA TRP A 180 -10.31 16.54 -0.58
C TRP A 180 -8.78 16.44 -0.51
N GLU A 181 -8.17 15.97 -1.61
CA GLU A 181 -6.74 15.82 -1.82
C GLU A 181 -6.30 16.44 -3.15
N ALA A 182 -5.20 17.16 -3.12
CA ALA A 182 -4.57 17.72 -4.30
C ALA A 182 -3.78 16.66 -5.07
N LEU A 183 -4.00 16.56 -6.38
CA LEU A 183 -3.07 15.87 -7.26
C LEU A 183 -1.74 16.63 -7.34
N ALA A 184 -0.66 15.92 -7.64
CA ALA A 184 0.66 16.51 -7.81
C ALA A 184 0.60 17.74 -8.74
N PHE A 185 1.26 18.81 -8.32
CA PHE A 185 1.34 20.10 -9.05
C PHE A 185 0.01 20.81 -9.34
N SER A 186 -1.12 20.39 -8.79
CA SER A 186 -2.44 20.97 -9.12
C SER A 186 -2.63 22.42 -8.65
N LYS A 187 -1.76 22.92 -7.75
CA LYS A 187 -1.75 24.30 -7.26
C LYS A 187 -0.57 25.14 -7.82
N SER A 188 -0.04 24.77 -8.98
CA SER A 188 1.12 25.43 -9.62
C SER A 188 0.89 26.90 -9.98
N ASN A 189 -0.36 27.35 -10.05
CA ASN A 189 -0.71 28.75 -10.29
C ASN A 189 -0.78 29.61 -9.02
N SER A 190 -0.68 28.99 -7.83
CA SER A 190 -0.68 29.70 -6.55
C SER A 190 0.75 30.00 -6.07
N GLY A 191 0.89 30.98 -5.21
CA GLY A 191 2.14 31.32 -4.53
C GLY A 191 2.45 30.37 -3.37
N PHE A 192 2.48 29.07 -3.65
CA PHE A 192 2.51 28.02 -2.63
C PHE A 192 3.68 27.07 -2.80
N TYR A 193 4.10 26.79 -4.05
CA TYR A 193 5.11 25.77 -4.30
C TYR A 193 6.55 26.30 -4.32
N ASP A 194 6.76 27.58 -4.47
CA ASP A 194 8.06 28.21 -4.42
C ASP A 194 8.41 28.78 -3.04
N ASP A 195 7.48 28.64 -2.07
CA ASP A 195 7.75 28.96 -0.67
C ASP A 195 8.87 28.10 -0.06
N GLU A 196 9.73 28.75 0.75
CA GLU A 196 10.73 28.06 1.57
C GLU A 196 10.52 28.41 3.05
N TYR A 197 10.41 27.36 3.87
CA TYR A 197 10.25 27.46 5.32
C TYR A 197 11.58 27.07 5.99
N ILE A 198 12.30 28.04 6.53
CA ILE A 198 13.66 27.82 7.07
C ILE A 198 13.61 27.90 8.59
N PHE A 199 13.89 26.78 9.23
CA PHE A 199 14.01 26.70 10.69
C PHE A 199 15.48 26.71 11.09
N ASN A 200 15.82 27.49 12.13
CA ASN A 200 17.16 27.58 12.68
C ASN A 200 17.19 27.08 14.13
N VAL A 201 18.29 26.47 14.55
CA VAL A 201 18.46 25.94 15.91
C VAL A 201 18.36 26.99 17.01
N ASN A 202 18.51 28.28 16.69
CA ASN A 202 18.32 29.39 17.62
C ASN A 202 16.85 29.80 17.80
N GLY A 203 15.88 29.06 17.25
CA GLY A 203 14.46 29.35 17.34
C GLY A 203 13.96 30.40 16.35
N THR A 204 14.76 30.81 15.36
CA THR A 204 14.29 31.71 14.30
C THR A 204 13.67 30.93 13.15
N PHE A 205 12.59 31.46 12.61
CA PHE A 205 11.87 30.97 11.44
C PHE A 205 11.92 32.03 10.33
N MET A 206 12.32 31.66 9.14
CA MET A 206 12.25 32.52 7.96
C MET A 206 11.31 31.91 6.93
N HIS A 207 10.37 32.69 6.46
CA HIS A 207 9.52 32.35 5.33
C HIS A 207 9.98 33.16 4.11
N LYS A 208 10.49 32.46 3.11
CA LYS A 208 10.72 33.03 1.79
C LYS A 208 9.49 32.79 0.95
N THR A 209 8.75 33.84 0.74
CA THR A 209 7.46 33.84 0.05
C THR A 209 7.60 34.01 -1.46
N ASN A 210 8.80 34.37 -1.91
CA ASN A 210 9.05 34.76 -3.32
C ASN A 210 8.05 35.81 -3.85
N LYS A 211 7.52 36.66 -2.95
CA LYS A 211 6.61 37.81 -3.13
C LYS A 211 5.13 37.51 -3.10
N ASP A 212 4.70 36.31 -3.02
CA ASP A 212 3.29 35.99 -2.86
C ASP A 212 3.06 34.71 -2.03
N ILE A 213 1.83 34.55 -1.54
CA ILE A 213 1.40 33.43 -0.70
C ILE A 213 -0.03 33.00 -1.10
N PHE A 214 -0.43 31.83 -0.62
CA PHE A 214 -1.76 31.26 -0.87
C PHE A 214 -2.55 31.11 0.44
N GLY A 215 -3.82 31.48 0.44
CA GLY A 215 -4.67 31.32 1.62
C GLY A 215 -6.10 31.83 1.43
N LYS A 216 -6.90 31.70 2.49
CA LYS A 216 -8.27 32.22 2.51
C LYS A 216 -8.29 33.74 2.58
N ALA A 217 -9.11 34.35 1.72
CA ALA A 217 -9.15 35.80 1.51
C ALA A 217 -9.48 36.58 2.78
N ASN A 218 -10.42 36.09 3.61
CA ASN A 218 -10.82 36.73 4.86
C ASN A 218 -9.64 36.82 5.84
N TYR A 219 -8.92 35.74 6.08
CA TYR A 219 -7.78 35.73 6.98
C TYR A 219 -6.60 36.54 6.44
N LEU A 220 -6.27 36.36 5.15
CA LEU A 220 -5.19 37.13 4.50
C LEU A 220 -5.43 38.64 4.61
N THR A 221 -6.64 39.10 4.32
CA THR A 221 -6.95 40.55 4.38
C THR A 221 -7.04 41.09 5.81
N ASN A 222 -7.50 40.27 6.77
CA ASN A 222 -7.53 40.68 8.18
C ASN A 222 -6.14 40.84 8.79
N ASP A 223 -5.25 39.90 8.50
CA ASP A 223 -3.94 39.83 9.19
C ASP A 223 -2.84 40.58 8.44
N PHE A 224 -2.87 40.59 7.11
CA PHE A 224 -1.81 41.23 6.29
C PHE A 224 -2.29 42.50 5.59
N GLY A 225 -3.60 42.76 5.54
CA GLY A 225 -4.19 43.98 4.97
C GLY A 225 -4.89 43.75 3.64
N SER A 226 -5.47 44.81 3.09
CA SER A 226 -6.17 44.72 1.81
C SER A 226 -5.21 44.58 0.62
N THR A 227 -5.65 43.88 -0.40
CA THR A 227 -4.93 43.66 -1.66
C THR A 227 -5.81 44.00 -2.87
N SER A 228 -5.18 44.19 -4.03
CA SER A 228 -5.89 44.30 -5.32
C SER A 228 -6.21 42.93 -5.93
N GLN A 229 -5.69 41.85 -5.36
CA GLN A 229 -5.98 40.47 -5.80
C GLN A 229 -7.41 40.10 -5.41
N SER A 230 -8.13 39.46 -6.33
CA SER A 230 -9.49 38.97 -6.09
C SER A 230 -9.46 37.53 -5.57
N ALA A 231 -10.36 37.19 -4.68
CA ALA A 231 -10.61 35.81 -4.31
C ALA A 231 -11.20 35.01 -5.48
N ASN A 232 -10.81 33.74 -5.57
CA ASN A 232 -11.42 32.77 -6.48
C ASN A 232 -12.82 32.35 -5.97
N SER A 233 -13.48 31.40 -6.68
CA SER A 233 -14.81 30.89 -6.30
C SER A 233 -14.86 30.22 -4.92
N ASP A 234 -13.71 29.75 -4.43
CA ASP A 234 -13.58 29.03 -3.16
C ASP A 234 -13.21 29.97 -1.99
N GLY A 235 -13.19 31.29 -2.28
CA GLY A 235 -12.86 32.32 -1.30
C GLY A 235 -11.36 32.42 -0.98
N GLU A 236 -10.49 31.96 -1.89
CA GLU A 236 -9.06 31.90 -1.72
C GLU A 236 -8.35 32.95 -2.59
N ILE A 237 -7.27 33.55 -2.10
CA ILE A 237 -6.38 34.38 -2.90
C ILE A 237 -5.14 33.55 -3.23
N GLU A 238 -4.99 33.20 -4.51
CA GLU A 238 -3.91 32.32 -4.97
C GLU A 238 -2.51 32.97 -4.93
N LYS A 239 -2.45 34.29 -5.08
CA LYS A 239 -1.20 35.08 -5.11
C LYS A 239 -1.36 36.36 -4.30
N TYR A 240 -1.53 36.20 -2.99
CA TYR A 240 -1.56 37.36 -2.10
C TYR A 240 -0.14 37.90 -1.94
N PRO A 241 0.12 39.21 -2.22
CA PRO A 241 1.46 39.78 -2.16
C PRO A 241 1.97 39.86 -0.72
N LEU A 242 3.07 39.20 -0.45
CA LEU A 242 3.78 39.26 0.84
C LEU A 242 5.28 39.13 0.60
N GLU A 243 6.05 40.03 1.20
CA GLU A 243 7.54 39.96 1.15
C GLU A 243 8.06 38.91 2.14
N ASP A 244 9.27 38.43 1.88
CA ASP A 244 9.99 37.53 2.79
C ASP A 244 10.06 38.13 4.20
N TYR A 245 9.89 37.31 5.21
CA TYR A 245 9.95 37.76 6.59
C TYR A 245 10.59 36.74 7.51
N GLN A 246 11.02 37.22 8.69
CA GLN A 246 11.58 36.42 9.74
C GLN A 246 10.79 36.61 11.04
N THR A 247 10.58 35.52 11.76
CA THR A 247 9.98 35.50 13.08
C THR A 247 10.64 34.40 13.94
N THR A 248 9.97 33.94 14.99
CA THR A 248 10.43 32.86 15.86
C THR A 248 9.40 31.72 15.87
N PHE A 249 9.86 30.55 16.29
CA PHE A 249 8.99 29.38 16.48
C PHE A 249 9.34 28.64 17.78
N VAL A 250 8.40 27.83 18.23
CA VAL A 250 8.59 26.84 19.31
C VAL A 250 8.03 25.51 18.85
N ALA A 251 8.85 24.48 19.00
CA ALA A 251 8.40 23.10 18.87
C ALA A 251 8.32 22.48 20.26
N LYS A 252 7.18 21.90 20.61
CA LYS A 252 6.93 21.33 21.94
C LYS A 252 6.07 20.09 21.88
N LYS A 253 6.16 19.23 22.89
CA LYS A 253 5.22 18.14 23.09
C LYS A 253 4.13 18.62 24.04
N ASP A 254 2.88 18.57 23.60
CA ASP A 254 1.72 18.96 24.38
C ASP A 254 0.64 17.87 24.29
N ALA A 255 0.16 17.41 25.44
CA ALA A 255 -0.84 16.33 25.57
C ALA A 255 -0.52 15.05 24.74
N GLY A 256 0.77 14.77 24.52
CA GLY A 256 1.23 13.61 23.73
C GLY A 256 1.35 13.87 22.22
N GLU A 257 0.99 15.06 21.75
CA GLU A 257 1.15 15.48 20.35
C GLU A 257 2.39 16.35 20.16
N ASN A 258 3.01 16.28 19.00
CA ASN A 258 4.10 17.16 18.62
C ASN A 258 3.51 18.44 18.03
N LYS A 259 3.71 19.56 18.71
CA LYS A 259 3.18 20.86 18.32
C LYS A 259 4.28 21.76 17.79
N LEU A 260 3.95 22.53 16.77
CA LEU A 260 4.76 23.59 16.20
C LEU A 260 3.95 24.88 16.24
N GLU A 261 4.45 25.89 16.93
CA GLU A 261 3.87 27.22 17.00
C GLU A 261 4.82 28.23 16.35
N ILE A 262 4.32 29.01 15.40
CA ILE A 262 5.09 30.05 14.72
C ILE A 262 4.52 31.40 15.14
N TYR A 263 5.37 32.26 15.68
CA TYR A 263 4.92 33.52 16.27
C TYR A 263 4.64 34.61 15.24
N GLY A 264 3.95 35.66 15.71
CA GLY A 264 3.61 36.82 14.90
C GLY A 264 2.66 36.46 13.75
N LYS A 265 3.03 36.79 12.55
CA LYS A 265 2.27 36.47 11.32
C LYS A 265 2.85 35.27 10.58
N GLY A 266 3.68 34.46 11.26
CA GLY A 266 4.35 33.31 10.63
C GLY A 266 3.39 32.14 10.45
N PHE A 267 3.48 31.49 9.29
CA PHE A 267 2.67 30.32 8.95
C PHE A 267 3.40 29.42 7.95
N ILE A 268 2.82 28.25 7.70
CA ILE A 268 3.31 27.26 6.73
C ILE A 268 2.16 26.84 5.82
N GLY A 269 2.44 26.81 4.52
CA GLY A 269 1.50 26.31 3.53
C GLY A 269 0.31 27.24 3.31
N PHE A 270 -0.87 26.68 3.23
CA PHE A 270 -2.12 27.39 2.99
C PHE A 270 -2.56 28.17 4.24
N TYR A 271 -2.74 29.48 4.11
CA TYR A 271 -3.09 30.34 5.26
C TYR A 271 -4.58 30.30 5.58
N VAL A 272 -4.89 29.88 6.80
CA VAL A 272 -6.24 29.80 7.35
C VAL A 272 -6.40 30.60 8.66
N GLY A 273 -5.55 31.62 8.87
CA GLY A 273 -5.57 32.42 10.10
C GLY A 273 -4.94 31.71 11.30
N GLU A 274 -4.22 30.59 11.09
CA GLU A 274 -3.67 29.76 12.16
C GLU A 274 -2.14 29.75 12.12
N HIS A 275 -1.54 29.68 13.27
CA HIS A 275 -0.09 29.68 13.48
C HIS A 275 0.39 28.44 14.24
N ASN A 276 -0.55 27.60 14.64
CA ASN A 276 -0.32 26.37 15.40
C ASN A 276 -0.53 25.14 14.52
N TYR A 277 0.44 24.26 14.54
CA TYR A 277 0.44 23.03 13.76
C TYR A 277 0.62 21.82 14.68
N THR A 278 0.00 20.71 14.31
CA THR A 278 0.36 19.40 14.84
C THR A 278 1.22 18.69 13.82
N ILE A 279 2.38 18.18 14.24
CA ILE A 279 3.20 17.30 13.43
C ILE A 279 2.64 15.89 13.59
N GLU A 280 1.85 15.44 12.61
CA GLU A 280 1.16 14.14 12.68
C GLU A 280 2.09 12.99 12.36
N CYS A 281 2.93 13.16 11.31
CA CYS A 281 3.92 12.19 10.88
C CYS A 281 5.20 12.88 10.45
N TYR A 282 6.32 12.19 10.58
CA TYR A 282 7.60 12.69 10.06
C TYR A 282 8.59 11.54 9.86
N ASP A 283 9.54 11.78 9.01
CA ASP A 283 10.80 11.07 8.93
C ASP A 283 11.93 12.11 8.83
N ALA A 284 13.16 11.71 8.54
CA ALA A 284 14.28 12.64 8.48
C ALA A 284 14.07 13.80 7.49
N ASP A 285 13.33 13.55 6.40
CA ASP A 285 13.22 14.46 5.27
C ASP A 285 11.79 14.90 4.92
N ASN A 286 10.79 14.35 5.60
CA ASN A 286 9.40 14.68 5.34
C ASN A 286 8.65 14.95 6.65
N ILE A 287 7.71 15.89 6.62
CA ILE A 287 6.85 16.24 7.75
C ILE A 287 5.42 16.40 7.25
N TYR A 288 4.47 15.77 7.92
CA TYR A 288 3.03 15.96 7.70
C TYR A 288 2.47 16.84 8.79
N LEU A 289 2.03 18.01 8.39
CA LEU A 289 1.49 19.03 9.29
C LEU A 289 -0.02 19.12 9.17
N ARG A 290 -0.69 19.32 10.30
CA ARG A 290 -2.10 19.66 10.38
C ARG A 290 -2.28 21.01 11.07
N SER A 291 -3.05 21.90 10.44
CA SER A 291 -3.62 23.12 11.05
C SER A 291 -5.15 23.03 11.02
N ILE A 292 -5.83 23.78 11.89
CA ILE A 292 -7.29 23.73 11.98
C ILE A 292 -7.85 25.14 11.73
N ASP A 293 -8.63 25.28 10.66
CA ASP A 293 -9.51 26.44 10.50
C ASP A 293 -10.62 26.34 11.54
N VAL A 294 -10.50 27.15 12.59
CA VAL A 294 -11.41 27.11 13.76
C VAL A 294 -12.81 27.61 13.39
N GLU A 295 -12.94 28.55 12.46
CA GLU A 295 -14.25 29.10 12.05
C GLU A 295 -15.06 28.06 11.26
N GLU A 296 -14.41 27.32 10.37
CA GLU A 296 -15.06 26.29 9.58
C GLU A 296 -15.02 24.90 10.20
N ASN A 297 -14.22 24.71 11.26
CA ASN A 297 -13.96 23.40 11.89
C ASN A 297 -13.43 22.37 10.90
N VAL A 298 -12.49 22.78 10.05
CA VAL A 298 -11.84 21.97 9.01
C VAL A 298 -10.35 21.88 9.30
N ALA A 299 -9.82 20.67 9.25
CA ALA A 299 -8.38 20.44 9.27
C ALA A 299 -7.79 20.63 7.87
N TRP A 300 -6.66 21.33 7.78
CA TRP A 300 -5.84 21.47 6.60
C TRP A 300 -4.51 20.76 6.81
N TYR A 301 -4.11 20.01 5.82
CA TYR A 301 -2.91 19.18 5.89
C TYR A 301 -1.93 19.56 4.79
N VAL A 302 -0.65 19.48 5.10
CA VAL A 302 0.42 19.71 4.13
C VAL A 302 1.59 18.77 4.39
N TRP A 303 2.12 18.17 3.32
CA TRP A 303 3.38 17.46 3.34
C TRP A 303 4.52 18.42 2.95
N LEU A 304 5.48 18.55 3.85
CA LEU A 304 6.75 19.24 3.58
C LEU A 304 7.84 18.22 3.31
N THR A 305 8.81 18.62 2.50
CA THR A 305 10.06 17.88 2.30
C THR A 305 11.27 18.80 2.40
N SER A 306 12.38 18.27 2.92
CA SER A 306 13.70 18.94 2.88
C SER A 306 14.54 18.47 1.69
N ASN A 307 14.09 17.46 0.96
CA ASN A 307 14.71 16.99 -0.26
C ASN A 307 14.40 17.91 -1.45
N THR A 308 15.12 17.73 -2.55
CA THR A 308 14.74 18.32 -3.83
C THR A 308 13.39 17.73 -4.26
N VAL A 309 12.43 18.62 -4.53
CA VAL A 309 11.13 18.21 -5.05
C VAL A 309 11.30 17.66 -6.46
N SER A 310 10.72 16.49 -6.74
CA SER A 310 10.72 15.89 -8.08
C SER A 310 10.02 16.80 -9.08
N GLU A 311 10.41 16.73 -10.36
CA GLU A 311 9.76 17.45 -11.45
C GLU A 311 8.62 16.66 -12.10
N THR A 312 8.41 15.40 -11.69
CA THR A 312 7.42 14.49 -12.26
C THR A 312 6.43 14.02 -11.20
N PRO A 313 5.15 13.76 -11.57
CA PRO A 313 4.14 13.22 -10.67
C PRO A 313 4.46 11.76 -10.30
N PRO A 314 3.87 11.19 -9.22
CA PRO A 314 4.22 9.88 -8.71
C PRO A 314 4.08 8.73 -9.72
N ILE A 315 3.10 8.79 -10.63
CA ILE A 315 2.91 7.76 -11.66
C ILE A 315 4.11 7.60 -12.58
N ASP A 316 4.86 8.67 -12.82
CA ASP A 316 6.04 8.68 -13.68
C ASP A 316 7.35 8.46 -12.90
N GLN A 317 7.30 8.45 -11.56
CA GLN A 317 8.48 8.22 -10.72
C GLN A 317 8.80 6.71 -10.59
N PHE A 318 7.78 5.86 -10.56
CA PHE A 318 7.95 4.40 -10.42
C PHE A 318 8.16 3.76 -11.79
N THR A 319 9.41 3.61 -12.22
CA THR A 319 9.79 3.08 -13.54
C THR A 319 10.58 1.77 -13.49
N ASN A 320 11.12 1.40 -12.31
CA ASN A 320 11.89 0.18 -12.15
C ASN A 320 10.98 -1.02 -11.91
N LEU A 321 10.83 -1.89 -12.91
CA LEU A 321 10.04 -3.12 -12.80
C LEU A 321 10.73 -4.10 -11.83
N VAL A 322 10.09 -4.39 -10.70
CA VAL A 322 10.64 -5.26 -9.65
C VAL A 322 9.98 -6.64 -9.62
N TRP A 323 8.78 -6.78 -10.19
CA TRP A 323 8.08 -8.05 -10.29
C TRP A 323 7.01 -7.97 -11.37
N SER A 324 6.80 -9.08 -12.10
CA SER A 324 5.68 -9.21 -13.02
C SER A 324 5.23 -10.65 -13.22
N ASP A 325 4.01 -10.80 -13.71
CA ASP A 325 3.54 -11.98 -14.40
C ASP A 325 2.86 -11.56 -15.70
N GLU A 326 3.44 -12.04 -16.81
CA GLU A 326 2.98 -11.77 -18.18
C GLU A 326 2.12 -12.93 -18.71
N PHE A 327 1.84 -13.95 -17.91
CA PHE A 327 1.03 -15.13 -18.22
C PHE A 327 1.35 -15.80 -19.56
N ASN A 328 2.64 -15.94 -19.86
CA ASN A 328 3.11 -16.47 -21.15
C ASN A 328 2.98 -18.00 -21.29
N GLU A 329 3.00 -18.74 -20.18
CA GLU A 329 3.03 -20.20 -20.18
C GLU A 329 1.62 -20.78 -20.02
N ASN A 330 1.09 -21.38 -21.10
CA ASN A 330 -0.25 -21.98 -21.07
C ASN A 330 -0.37 -23.13 -20.05
N GLY A 331 -1.51 -23.21 -19.37
CA GLY A 331 -1.83 -24.27 -18.42
C GLY A 331 -2.16 -23.74 -17.03
N ALA A 332 -1.59 -24.36 -16.00
CA ALA A 332 -1.79 -23.94 -14.61
C ALA A 332 -1.01 -22.67 -14.32
N LEU A 333 -1.48 -21.90 -13.32
CA LEU A 333 -0.75 -20.75 -12.80
C LEU A 333 0.63 -21.13 -12.25
N ASP A 334 1.57 -20.22 -12.40
CA ASP A 334 2.89 -20.34 -11.78
C ASP A 334 2.78 -20.32 -10.26
N SER A 335 2.99 -21.49 -9.64
CA SER A 335 2.91 -21.66 -8.19
C SER A 335 4.01 -20.95 -7.42
N SER A 336 5.06 -20.47 -8.11
CA SER A 336 6.10 -19.63 -7.49
C SER A 336 5.60 -18.19 -7.26
N LYS A 337 4.60 -17.74 -8.04
CA LYS A 337 4.01 -16.39 -7.98
C LYS A 337 2.65 -16.35 -7.31
N TRP A 338 1.85 -17.40 -7.43
CA TRP A 338 0.44 -17.40 -7.04
C TRP A 338 0.03 -18.60 -6.19
N VAL A 339 -0.99 -18.38 -5.39
CA VAL A 339 -1.67 -19.42 -4.59
C VAL A 339 -3.17 -19.30 -4.83
N HIS A 340 -3.87 -20.43 -4.95
CA HIS A 340 -5.33 -20.44 -4.95
C HIS A 340 -5.86 -20.45 -3.52
N GLU A 341 -6.80 -19.59 -3.21
CA GLU A 341 -7.65 -19.73 -2.04
C GLU A 341 -8.88 -20.57 -2.43
N VAL A 342 -9.02 -21.71 -1.77
CA VAL A 342 -10.08 -22.69 -2.07
C VAL A 342 -11.05 -22.77 -0.90
N GLY A 343 -12.35 -22.73 -1.19
CA GLY A 343 -13.38 -22.82 -0.16
C GLY A 343 -14.78 -22.72 -0.74
N ASP A 344 -15.77 -23.13 0.08
CA ASP A 344 -17.18 -23.23 -0.32
C ASP A 344 -18.08 -22.21 0.40
N SER A 345 -17.52 -21.41 1.29
CA SER A 345 -18.23 -20.38 2.06
C SER A 345 -17.35 -19.15 2.20
N TRP A 346 -17.84 -18.02 1.73
CA TRP A 346 -17.11 -16.75 1.67
C TRP A 346 -17.91 -15.63 2.32
N PHE A 347 -17.29 -14.47 2.45
CA PHE A 347 -17.89 -13.28 3.03
C PHE A 347 -18.92 -12.64 2.07
N ASN A 348 -19.58 -11.59 2.51
CA ASN A 348 -20.44 -10.73 1.66
C ASN A 348 -21.55 -11.48 0.92
N ASN A 349 -22.06 -12.59 1.52
CA ASN A 349 -23.13 -13.42 0.93
C ASN A 349 -22.80 -14.00 -0.45
N GLU A 350 -21.53 -14.14 -0.80
CA GLU A 350 -21.09 -14.77 -2.04
C GLU A 350 -21.54 -16.23 -2.12
N VAL A 351 -21.88 -16.70 -3.31
CA VAL A 351 -22.55 -18.00 -3.50
C VAL A 351 -21.76 -19.04 -4.29
N GLN A 352 -20.53 -18.76 -4.69
CA GLN A 352 -19.65 -19.68 -5.40
C GLN A 352 -18.74 -20.49 -4.45
N SER A 353 -18.29 -21.63 -4.94
CA SER A 353 -17.06 -22.28 -4.47
C SER A 353 -15.87 -21.73 -5.25
N TYR A 354 -14.81 -21.28 -4.57
CA TYR A 354 -13.52 -21.02 -5.21
C TYR A 354 -12.71 -22.30 -5.29
N THR A 355 -12.16 -22.59 -6.46
CA THR A 355 -11.42 -23.82 -6.76
C THR A 355 -10.06 -23.52 -7.38
N SER A 356 -9.16 -24.52 -7.36
CA SER A 356 -7.87 -24.49 -8.06
C SER A 356 -7.89 -25.24 -9.40
N ARG A 357 -9.07 -25.58 -9.92
CA ARG A 357 -9.22 -26.35 -11.16
C ARG A 357 -8.95 -25.49 -12.38
N LEU A 358 -8.40 -26.10 -13.44
CA LEU A 358 -8.23 -25.45 -14.74
C LEU A 358 -9.54 -24.97 -15.39
N ASP A 359 -10.66 -25.52 -14.93
CA ASP A 359 -12.01 -25.05 -15.31
C ASP A 359 -12.35 -23.67 -14.81
N ASN A 360 -11.72 -23.22 -13.70
CA ASN A 360 -11.98 -21.93 -13.09
C ASN A 360 -10.81 -20.96 -13.18
N SER A 361 -9.56 -21.46 -13.32
CA SER A 361 -8.41 -20.60 -13.56
C SER A 361 -7.35 -21.31 -14.41
N LYS A 362 -6.91 -20.66 -15.47
CA LYS A 362 -5.85 -21.14 -16.33
C LYS A 362 -5.17 -19.99 -17.06
N VAL A 363 -3.94 -20.23 -17.50
CA VAL A 363 -3.28 -19.39 -18.50
C VAL A 363 -3.57 -19.96 -19.88
N GLU A 364 -4.07 -19.14 -20.78
CA GLU A 364 -4.38 -19.52 -22.16
C GLU A 364 -4.30 -18.28 -23.07
N ASP A 365 -3.64 -18.41 -24.20
CA ASP A 365 -3.42 -17.35 -25.19
C ASP A 365 -2.73 -16.11 -24.60
N GLY A 366 -1.72 -16.33 -23.75
CA GLY A 366 -0.96 -15.26 -23.12
C GLY A 366 -1.75 -14.44 -22.07
N LYS A 367 -2.78 -15.04 -21.45
CA LYS A 367 -3.62 -14.37 -20.45
C LYS A 367 -4.01 -15.32 -19.35
N LEU A 368 -4.08 -14.81 -18.13
CA LEU A 368 -4.80 -15.49 -17.07
C LEU A 368 -6.30 -15.34 -17.31
N LYS A 369 -7.03 -16.44 -17.27
CA LYS A 369 -8.49 -16.51 -17.33
C LYS A 369 -9.03 -16.98 -15.98
N ILE A 370 -9.81 -16.13 -15.32
CA ILE A 370 -10.59 -16.47 -14.12
C ILE A 370 -12.04 -16.65 -14.58
N ILE A 371 -12.56 -17.88 -14.47
CA ILE A 371 -13.80 -18.30 -15.11
C ILE A 371 -14.83 -18.62 -14.03
N ALA A 372 -15.85 -17.78 -13.92
CA ALA A 372 -17.04 -18.05 -13.13
C ALA A 372 -17.99 -18.94 -13.94
N LYS A 373 -18.50 -20.04 -13.33
CA LYS A 373 -19.32 -21.06 -14.00
C LYS A 373 -20.52 -21.44 -13.17
N LYS A 374 -21.62 -21.76 -13.86
CA LYS A 374 -22.80 -22.40 -13.25
C LYS A 374 -22.60 -23.90 -13.30
N GLU A 375 -22.31 -24.50 -12.19
CA GLU A 375 -22.18 -25.95 -12.01
C GLU A 375 -22.39 -26.31 -10.55
N SER A 376 -22.89 -27.50 -10.28
CA SER A 376 -22.99 -28.02 -8.90
C SER A 376 -21.63 -28.50 -8.42
N TYR A 377 -21.13 -27.90 -7.33
CA TYR A 377 -19.86 -28.27 -6.74
C TYR A 377 -19.90 -28.06 -5.22
N ASN A 378 -19.62 -29.10 -4.44
CA ASN A 378 -19.58 -29.08 -2.96
C ASN A 378 -20.78 -28.41 -2.28
N GLY A 379 -21.98 -28.51 -2.89
CA GLY A 379 -23.20 -27.93 -2.36
C GLY A 379 -23.55 -26.53 -2.88
N ASN A 380 -22.63 -25.87 -3.57
CA ASN A 380 -22.88 -24.61 -4.27
C ASN A 380 -23.28 -24.84 -5.73
N ASN A 381 -23.95 -23.86 -6.33
CA ASN A 381 -24.41 -23.91 -7.72
C ASN A 381 -23.49 -23.14 -8.69
N TYR A 382 -22.44 -22.55 -8.18
CA TYR A 382 -21.47 -21.78 -8.95
C TYR A 382 -20.05 -22.10 -8.48
N THR A 383 -19.09 -22.02 -9.40
CA THR A 383 -17.67 -22.12 -9.14
C THR A 383 -16.94 -20.94 -9.75
N SER A 384 -15.81 -20.57 -9.17
CA SER A 384 -14.90 -19.54 -9.68
C SER A 384 -13.49 -19.77 -9.14
N ALA A 385 -12.59 -18.80 -9.30
CA ALA A 385 -11.27 -18.82 -8.67
C ALA A 385 -10.98 -17.51 -7.96
N ARG A 386 -10.23 -17.63 -6.85
CA ARG A 386 -9.59 -16.55 -6.09
C ARG A 386 -8.12 -16.88 -5.96
N ILE A 387 -7.29 -15.96 -6.44
CA ILE A 387 -5.86 -16.15 -6.63
C ILE A 387 -5.14 -15.06 -5.87
N ILE A 388 -4.13 -15.43 -5.08
CA ILE A 388 -3.43 -14.50 -4.21
C ILE A 388 -1.91 -14.58 -4.41
N SER A 389 -1.23 -13.46 -4.21
CA SER A 389 0.23 -13.40 -4.18
C SER A 389 0.80 -13.53 -2.77
N ASN A 390 -0.01 -13.71 -1.73
CA ASN A 390 0.43 -13.79 -0.34
C ASN A 390 1.56 -14.81 -0.15
N THR A 391 2.61 -14.42 0.54
CA THR A 391 3.86 -15.19 0.75
C THR A 391 4.73 -15.42 -0.49
N LYS A 392 4.26 -15.02 -1.67
CA LYS A 392 5.02 -15.07 -2.94
C LYS A 392 5.55 -13.69 -3.32
N LYS A 393 4.66 -12.70 -3.34
CA LYS A 393 5.00 -11.29 -3.55
C LYS A 393 4.06 -10.43 -2.71
N ASP A 394 4.60 -9.92 -1.63
CA ASP A 394 4.02 -8.85 -0.84
C ASP A 394 4.89 -7.60 -1.06
N PHE A 395 4.31 -6.42 -0.99
CA PHE A 395 5.04 -5.16 -1.19
C PHE A 395 4.40 -4.01 -0.43
N THR A 396 5.19 -2.99 -0.13
CA THR A 396 4.73 -1.70 0.37
C THR A 396 5.22 -0.63 -0.58
N TYR A 397 4.33 0.29 -0.93
CA TYR A 397 4.58 1.41 -1.84
C TYR A 397 5.07 0.99 -3.23
N GLY A 398 4.86 1.87 -4.18
CA GLY A 398 5.20 1.66 -5.57
C GLY A 398 3.99 1.81 -6.48
N ARG A 399 4.15 1.40 -7.72
CA ARG A 399 3.08 1.34 -8.71
C ARG A 399 2.77 -0.12 -9.05
N ILE A 400 1.49 -0.48 -9.02
CA ILE A 400 1.01 -1.74 -9.60
C ILE A 400 0.15 -1.43 -10.82
N ASP A 401 0.41 -2.14 -11.93
CA ASP A 401 -0.39 -2.10 -13.14
C ASP A 401 -0.99 -3.49 -13.39
N ILE A 402 -2.30 -3.55 -13.56
CA ILE A 402 -3.03 -4.77 -13.94
C ILE A 402 -3.80 -4.47 -15.23
N LYS A 403 -3.43 -5.14 -16.32
CA LYS A 403 -4.16 -5.01 -17.58
C LYS A 403 -5.17 -6.14 -17.70
N ALA A 404 -6.45 -5.76 -17.66
CA ALA A 404 -7.54 -6.73 -17.61
C ALA A 404 -8.76 -6.30 -18.42
N LYS A 405 -9.54 -7.31 -18.84
CA LYS A 405 -10.91 -7.18 -19.32
C LYS A 405 -11.80 -7.97 -18.36
N ILE A 406 -12.82 -7.32 -17.82
CA ILE A 406 -13.66 -7.90 -16.77
C ILE A 406 -14.91 -8.58 -17.34
N PRO A 407 -15.52 -9.56 -16.61
CA PRO A 407 -16.81 -10.12 -17.00
C PRO A 407 -17.95 -9.10 -16.87
N GLY A 408 -18.97 -9.20 -17.71
CA GLY A 408 -20.10 -8.26 -17.76
C GLY A 408 -21.47 -8.86 -17.53
N LYS A 409 -21.57 -10.18 -17.22
CA LYS A 409 -22.86 -10.82 -16.99
C LYS A 409 -23.39 -10.53 -15.59
N LYS A 410 -24.69 -10.26 -15.51
CA LYS A 410 -25.40 -10.01 -14.26
C LYS A 410 -25.15 -11.12 -13.25
N GLY A 411 -24.72 -10.74 -12.06
CA GLY A 411 -24.36 -11.61 -10.96
C GLY A 411 -22.87 -11.89 -10.82
N THR A 412 -22.02 -11.42 -11.77
CA THR A 412 -20.57 -11.45 -11.57
C THR A 412 -20.09 -10.23 -10.77
N TRP A 413 -19.07 -10.44 -9.95
CA TRP A 413 -18.40 -9.42 -9.16
C TRP A 413 -16.88 -9.64 -9.24
N PRO A 414 -16.24 -9.15 -10.31
CA PRO A 414 -14.80 -9.15 -10.45
C PRO A 414 -14.15 -8.13 -9.53
N ALA A 415 -12.98 -8.51 -8.98
CA ALA A 415 -12.16 -7.64 -8.17
C ALA A 415 -10.66 -7.82 -8.45
N LEU A 416 -9.93 -6.70 -8.46
CA LEU A 416 -8.48 -6.57 -8.49
C LEU A 416 -8.09 -5.73 -7.28
N TRP A 417 -7.48 -6.32 -6.25
CA TRP A 417 -7.36 -5.69 -4.96
C TRP A 417 -6.15 -6.15 -4.14
N LEU A 418 -5.89 -5.45 -3.06
CA LEU A 418 -4.80 -5.71 -2.12
C LEU A 418 -5.35 -5.87 -0.71
N LEU A 419 -4.71 -6.73 0.07
CA LEU A 419 -5.03 -6.92 1.49
C LEU A 419 -3.73 -6.93 2.30
N GLY A 420 -3.79 -6.38 3.52
CA GLY A 420 -2.64 -6.35 4.43
C GLY A 420 -2.07 -7.73 4.69
N SER A 421 -0.77 -7.92 4.49
CA SER A 421 -0.09 -9.22 4.67
C SER A 421 -0.13 -9.71 6.12
N ASN A 422 -0.42 -8.80 7.05
CA ASN A 422 -0.59 -9.07 8.48
C ASN A 422 -2.02 -9.52 8.87
N PHE A 423 -2.94 -9.71 7.92
CA PHE A 423 -4.38 -9.99 8.16
C PHE A 423 -4.67 -11.15 9.11
N LYS A 424 -3.74 -12.08 9.25
CA LYS A 424 -3.87 -13.22 10.19
C LYS A 424 -3.70 -12.82 11.65
N SER A 425 -2.97 -11.75 11.92
CA SER A 425 -2.70 -11.21 13.26
C SER A 425 -3.41 -9.89 13.54
N VAL A 426 -3.69 -9.13 12.50
CA VAL A 426 -4.40 -7.86 12.54
C VAL A 426 -5.70 -8.03 11.76
N VAL A 427 -6.81 -8.14 12.50
CA VAL A 427 -8.13 -8.45 11.92
C VAL A 427 -8.62 -7.28 11.04
N TRP A 428 -9.20 -7.62 9.89
CA TRP A 428 -9.90 -6.64 9.04
C TRP A 428 -10.93 -5.81 9.85
N PRO A 429 -11.06 -4.50 9.60
CA PRO A 429 -10.40 -3.70 8.58
C PRO A 429 -9.05 -3.09 9.01
N ALA A 430 -8.52 -3.44 10.20
CA ALA A 430 -7.29 -2.86 10.72
C ALA A 430 -6.01 -3.30 9.96
N CYS A 431 -6.07 -4.40 9.19
CA CYS A 431 -4.97 -4.79 8.30
C CYS A 431 -4.88 -3.92 7.04
N GLY A 432 -5.94 -3.16 6.71
CA GLY A 432 -6.04 -2.36 5.50
C GLY A 432 -6.41 -3.20 4.27
N GLU A 433 -7.26 -2.62 3.40
CA GLU A 433 -7.68 -3.20 2.12
C GLU A 433 -7.72 -2.09 1.07
N ILE A 434 -7.20 -2.36 -0.13
CA ILE A 434 -7.15 -1.40 -1.23
C ILE A 434 -7.71 -2.06 -2.48
N ASP A 435 -8.89 -1.65 -2.91
CA ASP A 435 -9.56 -2.18 -4.09
C ASP A 435 -9.25 -1.32 -5.29
N ILE A 436 -8.38 -1.83 -6.18
CA ILE A 436 -7.97 -1.11 -7.40
C ILE A 436 -9.13 -1.06 -8.37
N LEU A 437 -9.87 -2.15 -8.46
CA LEU A 437 -11.09 -2.26 -9.25
C LEU A 437 -12.06 -3.22 -8.61
N GLU A 438 -13.29 -2.78 -8.45
CA GLU A 438 -14.46 -3.61 -8.31
C GLU A 438 -15.52 -3.19 -9.34
N ALA A 439 -16.23 -4.17 -9.89
CA ALA A 439 -17.32 -3.88 -10.81
C ALA A 439 -18.43 -4.93 -10.71
N SER A 440 -19.67 -4.50 -10.92
CA SER A 440 -20.82 -5.38 -10.91
C SER A 440 -22.04 -4.71 -11.55
N GLN A 441 -23.14 -5.43 -11.62
CA GLN A 441 -24.42 -4.85 -12.05
C GLN A 441 -24.87 -3.70 -11.15
N SER A 442 -24.52 -3.69 -9.86
CA SER A 442 -24.93 -2.62 -8.92
C SER A 442 -24.33 -1.26 -9.26
N ASN A 443 -23.10 -1.24 -9.80
CA ASN A 443 -22.45 -0.03 -10.29
C ASN A 443 -22.46 0.07 -11.83
N ASN A 444 -23.34 -0.68 -12.52
CA ASN A 444 -23.45 -0.74 -13.98
C ASN A 444 -22.13 -1.14 -14.67
N PHE A 445 -21.37 -2.06 -14.07
CA PHE A 445 -20.04 -2.45 -14.53
C PHE A 445 -19.12 -1.23 -14.80
N ARG A 446 -19.11 -0.30 -13.86
CA ARG A 446 -18.18 0.83 -13.84
C ARG A 446 -16.98 0.50 -12.96
N VAL A 447 -15.87 1.17 -13.20
CA VAL A 447 -14.71 1.05 -12.31
C VAL A 447 -15.02 1.77 -11.00
N GLN A 448 -15.05 0.99 -9.93
CA GLN A 448 -15.06 1.49 -8.56
C GLN A 448 -13.74 1.15 -7.92
N SER A 449 -13.10 2.12 -7.28
CA SER A 449 -11.98 1.88 -6.36
C SER A 449 -12.36 2.26 -4.95
N THR A 450 -11.87 1.51 -3.97
CA THR A 450 -12.26 1.66 -2.57
C THR A 450 -11.05 1.43 -1.65
N VAL A 451 -11.04 2.08 -0.50
CA VAL A 451 -10.07 1.83 0.58
C VAL A 451 -10.83 1.56 1.87
N HIS A 452 -10.46 0.48 2.59
CA HIS A 452 -11.10 0.12 3.86
C HIS A 452 -10.08 0.14 5.01
N HIS A 453 -10.45 0.85 6.08
CA HIS A 453 -9.65 0.97 7.30
C HIS A 453 -10.57 1.13 8.54
N PRO A 454 -10.06 1.10 9.79
CA PRO A 454 -10.90 1.09 11.00
C PRO A 454 -11.93 2.19 11.12
N ASP A 455 -11.60 3.38 10.66
CA ASP A 455 -12.50 4.55 10.76
C ASP A 455 -13.50 4.62 9.62
N ASN A 456 -13.22 3.97 8.48
CA ASN A 456 -14.09 3.96 7.32
C ASN A 456 -14.02 2.59 6.63
N HIS A 457 -15.06 1.77 6.79
CA HIS A 457 -15.16 0.43 6.21
C HIS A 457 -16.63 0.08 5.93
N GLY A 458 -16.84 -0.97 5.17
CA GLY A 458 -18.16 -1.25 4.59
C GLY A 458 -18.31 -0.56 3.25
N GLU A 459 -18.80 0.69 3.22
CA GLU A 459 -18.78 1.50 1.99
C GLU A 459 -17.38 2.03 1.66
N GLY A 460 -16.54 2.23 2.67
CA GLY A 460 -15.15 2.69 2.52
C GLY A 460 -15.05 4.11 1.93
N ASP A 461 -13.81 4.52 1.63
CA ASP A 461 -13.55 5.67 0.77
C ASP A 461 -13.61 5.20 -0.68
N SER A 462 -14.73 5.46 -1.35
CA SER A 462 -15.04 4.90 -2.67
C SER A 462 -15.22 5.99 -3.72
N ASN A 463 -14.75 5.70 -4.93
CA ASN A 463 -15.07 6.50 -6.12
C ASN A 463 -15.44 5.62 -7.31
N ILE A 464 -16.52 5.98 -8.01
CA ILE A 464 -16.96 5.32 -9.23
C ILE A 464 -16.75 6.29 -10.41
N THR A 465 -15.87 5.89 -11.34
CA THR A 465 -15.69 6.70 -12.56
C THR A 465 -16.73 6.34 -13.63
N ASN A 466 -17.24 7.36 -14.29
CA ASN A 466 -18.17 7.23 -15.42
C ASN A 466 -17.47 7.26 -16.78
N ASP A 467 -16.17 7.47 -16.83
CA ASP A 467 -15.41 7.68 -18.07
C ASP A 467 -15.20 6.40 -18.88
N TYR A 468 -15.27 5.23 -18.19
CA TYR A 468 -14.99 3.93 -18.80
C TYR A 468 -16.24 3.06 -18.73
N THR A 469 -16.90 2.85 -19.89
CA THR A 469 -18.14 2.07 -19.99
C THR A 469 -17.99 0.78 -20.78
N ASP A 470 -16.78 0.51 -21.28
CA ASP A 470 -16.43 -0.59 -22.17
C ASP A 470 -15.47 -1.61 -21.56
N ILE A 471 -15.30 -1.57 -20.24
CA ILE A 471 -14.38 -2.45 -19.50
C ILE A 471 -14.71 -3.93 -19.59
N THR A 472 -15.96 -4.26 -19.99
CA THR A 472 -16.39 -5.64 -20.26
C THR A 472 -16.10 -6.09 -21.70
N GLU A 473 -15.78 -5.15 -22.58
CA GLU A 473 -15.54 -5.38 -24.00
C GLU A 473 -14.04 -5.27 -24.35
N ASN A 474 -13.35 -4.32 -23.72
CA ASN A 474 -11.97 -3.96 -23.99
C ASN A 474 -11.07 -4.16 -22.76
N PHE A 475 -9.75 -4.33 -23.04
CA PHE A 475 -8.73 -4.33 -21.99
C PHE A 475 -8.38 -2.90 -21.61
N HIS A 476 -8.30 -2.64 -20.31
CA HIS A 476 -7.79 -1.42 -19.73
C HIS A 476 -6.66 -1.73 -18.75
N VAL A 477 -5.82 -0.74 -18.48
CA VAL A 477 -4.79 -0.81 -17.44
C VAL A 477 -5.33 -0.14 -16.18
N TYR A 478 -5.56 -0.94 -15.15
CA TYR A 478 -5.94 -0.47 -13.83
C TYR A 478 -4.68 -0.35 -12.99
N SER A 479 -4.38 0.86 -12.52
CA SER A 479 -3.15 1.11 -11.78
C SER A 479 -3.44 1.72 -10.41
N LEU A 480 -2.62 1.36 -9.45
CA LEU A 480 -2.49 2.03 -8.17
C LEU A 480 -1.08 2.58 -8.04
N VAL A 481 -0.96 3.86 -7.76
CA VAL A 481 0.28 4.45 -7.24
C VAL A 481 0.09 4.66 -5.75
N TRP A 482 0.87 3.95 -4.98
CA TRP A 482 0.78 3.91 -3.52
C TRP A 482 2.07 4.43 -2.90
N THR A 483 1.96 5.52 -2.15
CA THR A 483 3.08 6.21 -1.49
C THR A 483 2.80 6.37 0.01
N LYS A 484 3.75 6.95 0.75
CA LYS A 484 3.53 7.39 2.14
C LYS A 484 2.48 8.51 2.24
N GLN A 485 2.26 9.25 1.17
CA GLN A 485 1.38 10.42 1.13
C GLN A 485 -0.02 10.10 0.61
N ALA A 486 -0.15 9.17 -0.33
CA ALA A 486 -1.41 8.89 -1.00
C ALA A 486 -1.48 7.49 -1.63
N MET A 487 -2.71 7.08 -1.88
CA MET A 487 -3.10 6.04 -2.81
C MET A 487 -3.88 6.69 -3.94
N THR A 488 -3.33 6.65 -5.16
CA THR A 488 -3.97 7.24 -6.34
C THR A 488 -4.27 6.15 -7.36
N PHE A 489 -5.54 6.09 -7.77
CA PHE A 489 -6.07 5.08 -8.67
C PHE A 489 -6.22 5.64 -10.07
N TYR A 490 -5.78 4.85 -11.05
CA TYR A 490 -5.77 5.24 -12.46
C TYR A 490 -6.44 4.18 -13.32
N VAL A 491 -7.08 4.64 -14.39
CA VAL A 491 -7.44 3.80 -15.54
C VAL A 491 -6.75 4.40 -16.77
N ASP A 492 -5.96 3.59 -17.47
CA ASP A 492 -5.18 4.00 -18.67
C ASP A 492 -4.34 5.27 -18.40
N ASN A 493 -3.65 5.32 -17.26
CA ASN A 493 -2.85 6.45 -16.76
C ASN A 493 -3.63 7.74 -16.46
N LYS A 494 -4.98 7.71 -16.45
CA LYS A 494 -5.81 8.83 -16.05
C LYS A 494 -6.27 8.63 -14.60
N PRO A 495 -5.95 9.55 -13.66
CA PRO A 495 -6.39 9.42 -12.28
C PRO A 495 -7.90 9.59 -12.17
N HIS A 496 -8.54 8.79 -11.32
CA HIS A 496 -9.97 8.91 -11.06
C HIS A 496 -10.33 8.93 -9.57
N HIS A 497 -9.45 8.46 -8.71
CA HIS A 497 -9.63 8.47 -7.28
C HIS A 497 -8.29 8.70 -6.59
N ILE A 498 -8.31 9.46 -5.50
CA ILE A 498 -7.16 9.72 -4.65
C ILE A 498 -7.60 9.67 -3.20
N VAL A 499 -6.82 9.00 -2.37
CA VAL A 499 -7.01 8.92 -0.92
C VAL A 499 -5.69 9.28 -0.24
N GLY A 500 -5.71 10.26 0.64
CA GLY A 500 -4.54 10.65 1.41
C GLY A 500 -4.11 9.55 2.37
N ASN A 501 -2.81 9.30 2.44
CA ASN A 501 -2.22 8.37 3.39
C ASN A 501 -1.49 9.11 4.51
N SER A 502 -1.40 8.50 5.66
CA SER A 502 -0.65 8.99 6.82
C SER A 502 -0.22 7.83 7.71
N CYS A 503 0.65 8.10 8.69
CA CYS A 503 1.05 7.10 9.69
C CYS A 503 -0.10 6.62 10.59
N ALA A 504 -1.24 7.31 10.60
CA ALA A 504 -2.43 6.91 11.34
C ALA A 504 -3.28 5.85 10.63
N LEU A 505 -3.00 5.58 9.35
CA LEU A 505 -3.74 4.63 8.51
C LEU A 505 -2.97 3.31 8.33
N PRO A 506 -3.65 2.19 8.06
CA PRO A 506 -3.00 0.88 7.93
C PRO A 506 -2.34 0.63 6.58
N PHE A 507 -2.10 1.68 5.78
CA PHE A 507 -1.52 1.58 4.45
C PHE A 507 -0.01 1.89 4.44
N ASN A 508 0.67 1.44 5.50
CA ASN A 508 2.12 1.57 5.69
C ASN A 508 2.78 0.20 5.93
N TRP A 509 2.07 -0.88 5.59
CA TRP A 509 2.49 -2.27 5.77
C TRP A 509 2.43 -3.03 4.45
N ASP A 510 3.15 -4.14 4.37
CA ASP A 510 3.08 -5.02 3.21
C ASP A 510 1.64 -5.43 2.88
N GLN A 511 1.28 -5.30 1.61
CA GLN A 511 0.03 -5.79 1.04
C GLN A 511 0.33 -6.88 0.00
N PHE A 512 -0.62 -7.79 -0.22
CA PHE A 512 -0.55 -8.78 -1.26
C PHE A 512 -1.72 -8.65 -2.22
N ILE A 513 -1.53 -9.11 -3.45
CA ILE A 513 -2.51 -9.00 -4.54
C ILE A 513 -3.54 -10.11 -4.41
N ILE A 514 -4.80 -9.77 -4.66
CA ILE A 514 -5.92 -10.71 -4.80
C ILE A 514 -6.64 -10.42 -6.13
N LEU A 515 -6.91 -11.50 -6.88
CA LEU A 515 -7.61 -11.47 -8.16
C LEU A 515 -8.73 -12.50 -8.09
N ASN A 516 -9.99 -12.09 -8.25
CA ASN A 516 -11.12 -13.01 -8.19
C ASN A 516 -12.33 -12.54 -9.00
N VAL A 517 -13.24 -13.47 -9.26
CA VAL A 517 -14.60 -13.19 -9.70
C VAL A 517 -15.54 -13.86 -8.71
N ALA A 518 -16.21 -13.07 -7.88
CA ALA A 518 -17.29 -13.55 -7.01
C ALA A 518 -18.60 -13.70 -7.80
N MET A 519 -19.54 -14.46 -7.25
CA MET A 519 -20.87 -14.65 -7.82
C MET A 519 -21.95 -14.26 -6.80
N GLY A 520 -22.91 -13.45 -7.22
CA GLY A 520 -23.95 -12.95 -6.33
C GLY A 520 -23.37 -12.07 -5.23
N GLY A 521 -23.81 -12.28 -3.99
CA GLY A 521 -23.36 -11.51 -2.85
C GLY A 521 -23.90 -10.08 -2.82
N ASP A 522 -23.36 -9.29 -1.91
CA ASP A 522 -23.87 -7.94 -1.62
C ASP A 522 -23.71 -6.97 -2.80
N MET A 523 -22.64 -7.10 -3.57
CA MET A 523 -22.37 -6.23 -4.72
C MET A 523 -22.73 -6.87 -6.07
N GLY A 524 -22.53 -8.20 -6.23
CA GLY A 524 -22.90 -8.92 -7.47
C GLY A 524 -24.39 -9.07 -7.65
N GLY A 525 -25.15 -9.14 -6.56
CA GLY A 525 -26.63 -9.16 -6.55
C GLY A 525 -27.24 -10.41 -7.20
N GLU A 526 -28.39 -10.22 -7.85
CA GLU A 526 -29.10 -11.32 -8.49
C GLU A 526 -28.36 -11.86 -9.72
N ILE A 527 -28.15 -13.16 -9.80
CA ILE A 527 -27.51 -13.81 -10.93
C ILE A 527 -28.53 -14.04 -12.06
N ALA A 528 -28.15 -13.74 -13.30
CA ALA A 528 -29.01 -13.96 -14.45
C ALA A 528 -29.46 -15.43 -14.55
N THR A 529 -30.74 -15.67 -14.82
CA THR A 529 -31.31 -17.02 -14.88
C THR A 529 -30.69 -17.90 -15.97
N ASP A 530 -30.24 -17.27 -17.05
CA ASP A 530 -29.56 -17.86 -18.21
C ASP A 530 -28.01 -17.84 -18.08
N PHE A 531 -27.48 -17.48 -16.91
CA PHE A 531 -26.04 -17.50 -16.68
C PHE A 531 -25.48 -18.91 -16.85
N VAL A 532 -24.46 -19.05 -17.67
CA VAL A 532 -23.70 -20.29 -17.87
C VAL A 532 -22.27 -20.13 -17.41
N SER A 533 -21.56 -19.13 -17.93
CA SER A 533 -20.21 -18.79 -17.52
C SER A 533 -19.86 -17.38 -17.99
N ASP A 534 -18.91 -16.75 -17.30
CA ASP A 534 -18.26 -15.52 -17.72
C ASP A 534 -16.81 -15.49 -17.25
N THR A 535 -15.95 -14.65 -17.86
CA THR A 535 -14.50 -14.72 -17.68
C THR A 535 -13.89 -13.34 -17.49
N MET A 536 -13.07 -13.19 -16.46
CA MET A 536 -12.09 -12.13 -16.35
C MET A 536 -10.81 -12.57 -17.06
N GLU A 537 -10.32 -11.76 -17.97
CA GLU A 537 -9.06 -11.99 -18.67
C GLU A 537 -8.02 -10.97 -18.20
N ILE A 538 -6.85 -11.43 -17.74
CA ILE A 538 -5.74 -10.57 -17.28
C ILE A 538 -4.54 -10.82 -18.18
N ASP A 539 -4.06 -9.75 -18.84
CA ASP A 539 -2.93 -9.78 -19.76
C ASP A 539 -1.60 -9.79 -18.99
N TYR A 540 -1.50 -8.92 -17.98
CA TYR A 540 -0.35 -8.89 -17.09
C TYR A 540 -0.67 -8.27 -15.73
N VAL A 541 0.23 -8.57 -14.76
CA VAL A 541 0.36 -7.86 -13.48
C VAL A 541 1.81 -7.43 -13.33
N ARG A 542 2.06 -6.15 -13.07
CA ARG A 542 3.41 -5.56 -12.95
C ARG A 542 3.52 -4.68 -11.73
N ILE A 543 4.63 -4.78 -11.00
CA ILE A 543 4.94 -3.93 -9.84
C ILE A 543 6.25 -3.18 -10.14
N TYR A 544 6.21 -1.87 -9.92
CA TYR A 544 7.34 -0.95 -10.09
C TYR A 544 7.65 -0.27 -8.75
N GLN A 545 8.95 -0.17 -8.41
CA GLN A 545 9.47 0.51 -7.21
C GLN A 545 10.72 1.33 -7.51
#